data_8ad505a6c505af9f76265b771572f8e2
#
_entry.id   8ad505a6c505af9f76265b771572f8e2
#
_cell.length_a   1.000
_cell.length_b   1.000
_cell.length_c   1.000
_cell.angle_alpha   90.00
_cell.angle_beta   90.00
_cell.angle_gamma   90.00
#
_symmetry.space_group_name_H-M   'P 1'
#
loop_
_entity.id
_entity.type
_entity.pdbx_description
1 polymer ?
#
loop_
_entity_poly.entity_id
_entity_poly.type
_entity_poly.pdbx_seq_one_letter_code
_entity_poly.pdbx_strand_id
1 'polypeptide(L)'
;MRGEAVTNINNNSALDQHLSDRGIDKNDVVSVKHWQSAGGDFRFSVVTKEDSGTVSLEDTFQPILEELKSYSPKFKKIKRKPITDPHCLVIDPADIHVGKLASLDETGQHYDIQKAVSQVDEAVDGIIEKSYGFSVDKIFFVIGNDVLHIDSPTRKTTAGTPQDTSGMWHEAFQAAKSMYIRAIERMLSLADVHVIFNPSNHDYMSGYMLAQTIEAYYRRSDNVTFDVGICHRKYTQYGNSMISTSHGDGAKLDNLPLLMATENPEMWNDCQYRYIYLHHIHHKQTHKFMSGKDFIGVTAEYLRTPSPSDSWHHRNGYVGSKKAIEAFIHSKKHGQVARITHHI
;
A
#
# COMPACT_ATOMS: atom_id res chain seq x y z
N MET A 1 2.02 -47.41 3.18
CA MET A 1 0.95 -48.05 2.40
C MET A 1 0.02 -48.76 3.37
N ARG A 2 -1.13 -48.18 3.69
CA ARG A 2 -2.22 -48.87 4.43
C ARG A 2 -3.36 -48.97 3.43
N GLY A 3 -3.68 -50.24 3.03
CA GLY A 3 -4.70 -50.56 2.04
C GLY A 3 -6.10 -50.25 2.60
N GLU A 4 -6.89 -49.50 1.84
CA GLU A 4 -8.31 -49.36 2.05
C GLU A 4 -8.98 -50.66 1.57
N ALA A 5 -9.49 -51.44 2.50
CA ALA A 5 -10.33 -52.60 2.17
C ALA A 5 -11.77 -52.12 1.98
N VAL A 6 -12.24 -52.09 0.75
CA VAL A 6 -13.67 -51.98 0.44
C VAL A 6 -14.31 -53.32 0.79
N THR A 7 -14.93 -53.44 1.95
CA THR A 7 -15.63 -54.62 2.38
C THR A 7 -17.08 -54.55 1.95
N ASN A 8 -17.54 -55.65 1.28
CA ASN A 8 -18.90 -55.87 0.83
C ASN A 8 -19.91 -55.77 2.00
N ILE A 9 -20.88 -54.88 1.87
CA ILE A 9 -21.83 -54.44 2.92
C ILE A 9 -22.83 -55.52 3.36
N ASN A 10 -22.76 -56.74 2.85
CA ASN A 10 -23.87 -57.70 2.96
C ASN A 10 -23.95 -58.58 4.21
N ASN A 11 -23.12 -58.44 5.23
CA ASN A 11 -23.27 -59.24 6.46
C ASN A 11 -22.58 -58.61 7.70
N ASN A 12 -22.97 -57.43 8.07
CA ASN A 12 -22.41 -56.82 9.29
C ASN A 12 -23.51 -56.41 10.27
N SER A 13 -23.89 -57.34 11.18
CA SER A 13 -24.94 -57.13 12.19
C SER A 13 -24.73 -55.84 13.03
N ALA A 14 -23.49 -55.46 13.24
CA ALA A 14 -23.15 -54.23 13.99
C ALA A 14 -23.44 -52.95 13.18
N LEU A 15 -23.25 -52.95 11.85
CA LEU A 15 -23.63 -51.84 10.98
C LEU A 15 -25.15 -51.74 10.88
N ASP A 16 -25.86 -52.87 10.68
CA ASP A 16 -27.31 -52.89 10.57
C ASP A 16 -27.97 -52.37 11.87
N GLN A 17 -27.44 -52.75 13.03
CA GLN A 17 -27.87 -52.21 14.31
C GLN A 17 -27.62 -50.68 14.39
N HIS A 18 -26.43 -50.23 13.98
CA HIS A 18 -26.08 -48.82 13.99
C HIS A 18 -26.97 -47.92 13.10
N LEU A 19 -27.36 -48.46 11.92
CA LEU A 19 -28.28 -47.78 11.00
C LEU A 19 -29.70 -47.74 11.59
N SER A 20 -30.17 -48.89 12.13
CA SER A 20 -31.48 -48.99 12.76
C SER A 20 -31.65 -48.03 13.94
N ASP A 21 -30.66 -48.00 14.82
CA ASP A 21 -30.67 -47.10 16.00
C ASP A 21 -30.76 -45.61 15.66
N ARG A 22 -30.39 -45.23 14.41
CA ARG A 22 -30.43 -43.88 13.89
C ARG A 22 -31.53 -43.62 12.87
N GLY A 23 -32.36 -44.60 12.56
CA GLY A 23 -33.43 -44.50 11.59
C GLY A 23 -32.93 -44.27 10.15
N ILE A 24 -31.72 -44.70 9.82
CA ILE A 24 -31.13 -44.59 8.47
C ILE A 24 -31.51 -45.80 7.63
N ASP A 25 -32.18 -45.55 6.48
CA ASP A 25 -32.45 -46.62 5.51
C ASP A 25 -31.14 -47.04 4.84
N LYS A 26 -30.91 -48.35 4.79
CA LYS A 26 -29.74 -48.96 4.15
C LYS A 26 -29.59 -48.57 2.68
N ASN A 27 -30.73 -48.35 2.00
CA ASN A 27 -30.75 -47.95 0.59
C ASN A 27 -30.30 -46.47 0.37
N ASP A 28 -30.27 -45.69 1.42
CA ASP A 28 -29.82 -44.31 1.36
C ASP A 28 -28.35 -44.16 1.69
N VAL A 29 -27.67 -45.22 2.11
CA VAL A 29 -26.26 -45.22 2.45
C VAL A 29 -25.39 -45.17 1.18
N VAL A 30 -24.59 -44.13 1.03
CA VAL A 30 -23.63 -43.93 -0.07
C VAL A 30 -22.28 -44.54 0.24
N SER A 31 -21.79 -44.34 1.47
CA SER A 31 -20.52 -44.91 1.91
C SER A 31 -20.50 -45.13 3.42
N VAL A 32 -19.71 -46.12 3.85
CA VAL A 32 -19.49 -46.40 5.27
C VAL A 32 -18.00 -46.55 5.52
N LYS A 33 -17.49 -45.79 6.49
CA LYS A 33 -16.16 -45.99 7.09
C LYS A 33 -16.36 -46.58 8.47
N HIS A 34 -15.60 -47.63 8.82
CA HIS A 34 -15.63 -48.20 10.14
C HIS A 34 -14.23 -48.36 10.72
N TRP A 35 -14.13 -48.28 12.03
CA TRP A 35 -12.89 -48.54 12.77
C TRP A 35 -13.24 -49.15 14.13
N GLN A 36 -12.31 -49.90 14.69
CA GLN A 36 -12.47 -50.50 16.00
C GLN A 36 -11.71 -49.67 17.03
N SER A 37 -12.37 -49.33 18.14
CA SER A 37 -11.73 -48.64 19.24
C SER A 37 -10.76 -49.57 19.97
N ALA A 38 -9.85 -49.04 20.78
CA ALA A 38 -8.93 -49.83 21.61
C ALA A 38 -9.65 -50.73 22.62
N GLY A 39 -10.93 -50.46 22.93
CA GLY A 39 -11.81 -51.28 23.76
C GLY A 39 -12.59 -52.38 23.01
N GLY A 40 -12.38 -52.49 21.69
CA GLY A 40 -13.03 -53.52 20.86
C GLY A 40 -14.36 -53.11 20.23
N ASP A 41 -14.91 -51.90 20.54
CA ASP A 41 -16.18 -51.45 19.98
C ASP A 41 -16.02 -50.94 18.54
N PHE A 42 -16.97 -51.32 17.67
CA PHE A 42 -17.05 -50.78 16.32
C PHE A 42 -17.67 -49.39 16.30
N ARG A 43 -17.05 -48.47 15.57
CA ARG A 43 -17.57 -47.15 15.26
C ARG A 43 -17.74 -47.02 13.77
N PHE A 44 -18.80 -46.30 13.37
CA PHE A 44 -19.16 -46.08 11.98
C PHE A 44 -19.30 -44.59 11.68
N SER A 45 -18.87 -44.21 10.48
CA SER A 45 -19.21 -42.94 9.83
C SER A 45 -19.99 -43.33 8.57
N VAL A 46 -21.22 -42.89 8.50
CA VAL A 46 -22.15 -43.22 7.41
C VAL A 46 -22.48 -41.94 6.66
N VAL A 47 -22.34 -41.96 5.34
CA VAL A 47 -22.78 -40.88 4.43
C VAL A 47 -24.05 -41.39 3.74
N THR A 48 -25.15 -40.63 3.85
CA THR A 48 -26.42 -40.90 3.20
C THR A 48 -26.63 -40.05 1.95
N LYS A 49 -27.61 -40.40 1.13
CA LYS A 49 -27.98 -39.65 -0.07
C LYS A 49 -28.44 -38.20 0.25
N GLU A 50 -29.02 -37.96 1.42
CA GLU A 50 -29.38 -36.60 1.88
C GLU A 50 -28.14 -35.78 2.24
N ASP A 51 -27.09 -36.45 2.81
CA ASP A 51 -25.79 -35.80 3.06
C ASP A 51 -24.97 -35.64 1.78
N SER A 52 -25.30 -36.38 0.72
CA SER A 52 -24.67 -36.21 -0.60
C SER A 52 -25.30 -35.08 -1.43
N GLY A 53 -26.21 -34.31 -0.86
CA GLY A 53 -26.62 -33.03 -1.40
C GLY A 53 -25.39 -32.13 -1.52
N THR A 54 -24.78 -32.14 -2.70
CA THR A 54 -23.71 -31.26 -3.07
C THR A 54 -24.24 -29.83 -2.96
N VAL A 55 -24.12 -29.23 -1.78
CA VAL A 55 -24.12 -27.78 -1.70
C VAL A 55 -22.91 -27.37 -2.56
N SER A 56 -23.21 -26.87 -3.75
CA SER A 56 -22.15 -26.44 -4.67
C SER A 56 -21.25 -25.47 -3.92
N LEU A 57 -19.95 -25.61 -4.10
CA LEU A 57 -19.00 -24.62 -3.55
C LEU A 57 -19.43 -23.21 -3.94
N GLU A 58 -20.00 -23.03 -5.12
CA GLU A 58 -20.58 -21.78 -5.59
C GLU A 58 -21.75 -21.32 -4.71
N ASP A 59 -22.69 -22.21 -4.34
CA ASP A 59 -23.84 -21.85 -3.49
C ASP A 59 -23.41 -21.51 -2.06
N THR A 60 -22.31 -22.07 -1.57
CA THR A 60 -21.75 -21.72 -0.25
C THR A 60 -20.99 -20.42 -0.28
N PHE A 61 -20.23 -20.15 -1.35
CA PHE A 61 -19.39 -18.94 -1.44
C PHE A 61 -20.14 -17.73 -1.97
N GLN A 62 -21.19 -17.90 -2.78
CA GLN A 62 -21.93 -16.78 -3.36
C GLN A 62 -22.52 -15.83 -2.32
N PRO A 63 -23.18 -16.29 -1.23
CA PRO A 63 -23.65 -15.39 -0.18
C PRO A 63 -22.51 -14.62 0.52
N ILE A 64 -21.37 -15.30 0.76
CA ILE A 64 -20.19 -14.68 1.36
C ILE A 64 -19.61 -13.60 0.42
N LEU A 65 -19.53 -13.88 -0.88
CA LEU A 65 -19.10 -12.91 -1.88
C LEU A 65 -20.05 -11.72 -1.98
N GLU A 66 -21.34 -11.94 -1.90
CA GLU A 66 -22.36 -10.88 -1.89
C GLU A 66 -22.23 -10.01 -0.63
N GLU A 67 -22.04 -10.62 0.54
CA GLU A 67 -21.79 -9.92 1.79
C GLU A 67 -20.52 -9.09 1.69
N LEU A 68 -19.38 -9.67 1.25
CA LEU A 68 -18.13 -8.95 1.05
C LEU A 68 -18.26 -7.80 0.05
N LYS A 69 -19.04 -7.97 -1.02
CA LYS A 69 -19.37 -6.88 -1.94
C LYS A 69 -20.20 -5.76 -1.29
N SER A 70 -21.04 -6.07 -0.32
CA SER A 70 -21.85 -5.07 0.39
C SER A 70 -21.02 -4.18 1.32
N TYR A 71 -19.90 -4.68 1.87
CA TYR A 71 -18.98 -3.94 2.74
C TYR A 71 -18.11 -2.92 2.00
N SER A 72 -18.05 -2.94 0.67
CA SER A 72 -17.28 -1.95 -0.08
C SER A 72 -17.99 -0.61 -0.08
N PRO A 73 -17.28 0.49 0.20
CA PRO A 73 -17.82 1.82 0.03
C PRO A 73 -18.36 2.02 -1.38
N LYS A 74 -19.49 2.73 -1.48
CA LYS A 74 -20.08 3.13 -2.76
C LYS A 74 -19.62 4.54 -3.08
N PHE A 75 -18.86 4.68 -4.15
CA PHE A 75 -18.40 5.98 -4.62
C PHE A 75 -19.32 6.49 -5.74
N LYS A 76 -19.70 7.76 -5.67
CA LYS A 76 -20.38 8.42 -6.79
C LYS A 76 -19.31 8.82 -7.81
N LYS A 77 -19.53 8.47 -9.08
CA LYS A 77 -18.65 8.91 -10.16
C LYS A 77 -18.68 10.44 -10.27
N ILE A 78 -17.52 11.05 -10.10
CA ILE A 78 -17.32 12.49 -10.29
C ILE A 78 -17.13 12.74 -11.77
N LYS A 79 -18.11 13.42 -12.39
CA LYS A 79 -18.02 13.82 -13.79
C LYS A 79 -17.29 15.15 -13.90
N ARG A 80 -16.14 15.16 -14.56
CA ARG A 80 -15.32 16.37 -14.76
C ARG A 80 -15.53 16.93 -16.15
N LYS A 81 -15.50 18.27 -16.24
CA LYS A 81 -15.53 18.96 -17.54
C LYS A 81 -14.13 18.93 -18.16
N PRO A 82 -14.02 18.89 -19.49
CA PRO A 82 -12.73 19.09 -20.15
C PRO A 82 -12.08 20.40 -19.71
N ILE A 83 -10.77 20.36 -19.49
CA ILE A 83 -9.98 21.49 -19.01
C ILE A 83 -9.09 21.98 -20.17
N THR A 84 -9.01 23.31 -20.34
CA THR A 84 -8.07 23.93 -21.26
C THR A 84 -6.73 24.05 -20.56
N ASP A 85 -5.63 23.74 -21.26
CA ASP A 85 -4.26 23.73 -20.75
C ASP A 85 -4.11 22.89 -19.45
N PRO A 86 -4.35 21.57 -19.55
CA PRO A 86 -4.36 20.70 -18.39
C PRO A 86 -2.97 20.44 -17.82
N HIS A 87 -2.91 20.33 -16.50
CA HIS A 87 -1.71 20.05 -15.71
C HIS A 87 -1.91 18.84 -14.82
N CYS A 88 -0.82 18.12 -14.55
CA CYS A 88 -0.78 17.10 -13.49
C CYS A 88 -0.12 17.69 -12.23
N LEU A 89 -0.69 17.38 -11.07
CA LEU A 89 -0.10 17.68 -9.77
C LEU A 89 0.46 16.38 -9.18
N VAL A 90 1.78 16.29 -9.02
CA VAL A 90 2.44 15.20 -8.30
C VAL A 90 2.58 15.60 -6.84
N ILE A 91 1.97 14.86 -5.93
CA ILE A 91 2.09 15.05 -4.47
C ILE A 91 2.83 13.85 -3.92
N ASP A 92 3.98 14.08 -3.30
CA ASP A 92 4.89 13.00 -2.87
C ASP A 92 5.36 13.20 -1.41
N PRO A 93 4.50 12.90 -0.42
CA PRO A 93 4.82 13.00 1.00
C PRO A 93 5.59 11.76 1.44
N ALA A 94 6.89 11.86 1.51
CA ALA A 94 7.75 10.75 1.86
C ALA A 94 8.43 10.92 3.23
N ASP A 95 8.99 9.81 3.75
CA ASP A 95 9.68 9.75 5.04
C ASP A 95 8.82 10.35 6.18
N ILE A 96 7.52 10.03 6.17
CA ILE A 96 6.56 10.52 7.18
C ILE A 96 6.84 9.83 8.51
N HIS A 97 7.17 8.54 8.49
CA HIS A 97 7.44 7.73 9.67
C HIS A 97 6.32 7.79 10.72
N VAL A 98 5.08 7.51 10.35
CA VAL A 98 3.97 7.40 11.30
C VAL A 98 4.31 6.34 12.35
N GLY A 99 4.29 6.72 13.60
CA GLY A 99 4.73 5.88 14.73
C GLY A 99 6.14 6.18 15.23
N LYS A 100 6.90 7.08 14.60
CA LYS A 100 8.18 7.57 15.11
C LYS A 100 7.98 8.37 16.39
N LEU A 101 8.89 8.20 17.34
CA LEU A 101 8.96 9.01 18.56
C LEU A 101 10.14 9.98 18.47
N ALA A 102 9.89 11.26 18.73
CA ALA A 102 10.92 12.23 19.07
C ALA A 102 10.43 13.04 20.28
N SER A 103 11.31 13.21 21.29
CA SER A 103 10.98 13.96 22.49
C SER A 103 11.65 15.32 22.51
N LEU A 104 10.98 16.30 23.10
CA LEU A 104 11.54 17.66 23.27
C LEU A 104 12.83 17.65 24.07
N ASP A 105 12.91 16.81 25.10
CA ASP A 105 14.08 16.78 26.00
C ASP A 105 15.33 16.24 25.31
N GLU A 106 15.16 15.34 24.34
CA GLU A 106 16.29 14.68 23.68
C GLU A 106 16.67 15.33 22.36
N THR A 107 15.68 15.73 21.55
CA THR A 107 15.91 16.19 20.17
C THR A 107 15.53 17.66 19.97
N GLY A 108 14.93 18.30 20.97
CA GLY A 108 14.36 19.65 20.85
C GLY A 108 13.08 19.71 20.00
N GLN A 109 12.54 18.56 19.57
CA GLN A 109 11.34 18.49 18.74
C GLN A 109 10.42 17.38 19.25
N HIS A 110 9.11 17.61 19.17
CA HIS A 110 8.12 16.61 19.51
C HIS A 110 7.56 15.98 18.23
N TYR A 111 7.51 14.64 18.20
CA TYR A 111 6.92 13.89 17.11
C TYR A 111 6.28 12.60 17.61
N ASP A 112 5.07 12.35 17.16
CA ASP A 112 4.27 11.17 17.47
C ASP A 112 3.32 10.86 16.30
N ILE A 113 2.47 9.84 16.47
CA ILE A 113 1.46 9.46 15.45
C ILE A 113 0.55 10.63 15.08
N GLN A 114 0.09 11.40 16.07
CA GLN A 114 -0.86 12.51 15.82
C GLN A 114 -0.20 13.64 15.06
N LYS A 115 1.03 13.98 15.45
CA LYS A 115 1.81 15.02 14.78
C LYS A 115 2.13 14.66 13.33
N ALA A 116 2.52 13.40 13.08
CA ALA A 116 2.76 12.88 11.74
C ALA A 116 1.53 13.06 10.83
N VAL A 117 0.38 12.61 11.31
CA VAL A 117 -0.89 12.69 10.59
C VAL A 117 -1.31 14.15 10.34
N SER A 118 -1.25 15.01 11.37
CA SER A 118 -1.66 16.42 11.23
C SER A 118 -0.81 17.18 10.23
N GLN A 119 0.49 16.90 10.18
CA GLN A 119 1.40 17.55 9.22
C GLN A 119 1.08 17.18 7.77
N VAL A 120 0.74 15.91 7.51
CA VAL A 120 0.33 15.49 6.16
C VAL A 120 -1.03 16.08 5.79
N ASP A 121 -2.00 16.07 6.71
CA ASP A 121 -3.31 16.65 6.49
C ASP A 121 -3.19 18.16 6.13
N GLU A 122 -2.42 18.91 6.91
CA GLU A 122 -2.15 20.34 6.67
C GLU A 122 -1.42 20.59 5.35
N ALA A 123 -0.41 19.75 5.05
CA ALA A 123 0.36 19.90 3.83
C ALA A 123 -0.44 19.61 2.56
N VAL A 124 -1.29 18.58 2.58
CA VAL A 124 -2.17 18.28 1.45
C VAL A 124 -3.13 19.44 1.18
N ASP A 125 -3.77 20.00 2.23
CA ASP A 125 -4.65 21.15 2.10
C ASP A 125 -3.89 22.36 1.54
N GLY A 126 -2.71 22.67 2.10
CA GLY A 126 -1.90 23.80 1.66
C GLY A 126 -1.30 23.64 0.26
N ILE A 127 -1.03 22.41 -0.20
CA ILE A 127 -0.59 22.15 -1.58
C ILE A 127 -1.76 22.34 -2.54
N ILE A 128 -2.93 21.83 -2.22
CA ILE A 128 -4.16 22.01 -3.03
C ILE A 128 -4.46 23.51 -3.15
N GLU A 129 -4.42 24.26 -2.06
CA GLU A 129 -4.65 25.71 -2.08
C GLU A 129 -3.62 26.44 -2.96
N LYS A 130 -2.33 26.13 -2.80
CA LYS A 130 -1.25 26.76 -3.58
C LYS A 130 -1.26 26.35 -5.05
N SER A 131 -1.92 25.26 -5.42
CA SER A 131 -2.11 24.83 -6.80
C SER A 131 -3.22 25.60 -7.52
N TYR A 132 -3.97 26.45 -6.83
CA TYR A 132 -4.95 27.35 -7.42
C TYR A 132 -4.29 28.24 -8.46
N GLY A 133 -4.76 28.25 -9.64
CA GLY A 133 -4.14 28.96 -10.78
C GLY A 133 -3.60 28.03 -11.85
N PHE A 134 -3.48 26.74 -11.54
CA PHE A 134 -3.21 25.71 -12.53
C PHE A 134 -4.47 24.90 -12.78
N SER A 135 -4.73 24.59 -14.05
CA SER A 135 -5.85 23.74 -14.46
C SER A 135 -5.48 22.27 -14.27
N VAL A 136 -5.59 21.77 -13.02
CA VAL A 136 -5.21 20.38 -12.69
C VAL A 136 -6.28 19.40 -13.16
N ASP A 137 -5.93 18.47 -14.07
CA ASP A 137 -6.82 17.41 -14.56
C ASP A 137 -6.50 16.02 -13.97
N LYS A 138 -5.31 15.85 -13.41
CA LYS A 138 -4.84 14.59 -12.83
C LYS A 138 -3.94 14.85 -11.63
N ILE A 139 -4.07 14.03 -10.58
CA ILE A 139 -3.15 14.01 -9.46
C ILE A 139 -2.43 12.67 -9.44
N PHE A 140 -1.10 12.69 -9.36
CA PHE A 140 -0.29 11.54 -8.98
C PHE A 140 0.03 11.67 -7.50
N PHE A 141 -0.51 10.75 -6.70
CA PHE A 141 -0.29 10.70 -5.27
C PHE A 141 0.62 9.53 -4.94
N VAL A 142 1.83 9.85 -4.52
CA VAL A 142 2.84 8.84 -4.17
C VAL A 142 2.67 8.47 -2.70
N ILE A 143 2.56 7.18 -2.43
CA ILE A 143 2.41 6.61 -1.08
C ILE A 143 3.53 5.59 -0.81
N GLY A 144 3.67 5.17 0.44
CA GLY A 144 4.82 4.37 0.88
C GLY A 144 5.99 5.27 1.26
N ASN A 145 7.18 4.97 0.77
CA ASN A 145 8.37 5.78 1.01
C ASN A 145 8.60 6.05 2.52
N ASP A 146 8.66 5.00 3.34
CA ASP A 146 8.78 5.09 4.79
C ASP A 146 7.60 5.83 5.44
N VAL A 147 6.36 5.49 5.02
CA VAL A 147 5.17 6.03 5.69
C VAL A 147 5.02 5.49 7.10
N LEU A 148 5.35 4.21 7.35
CA LEU A 148 5.40 3.62 8.68
C LEU A 148 6.84 3.59 9.19
N HIS A 149 7.01 3.75 10.50
CA HIS A 149 8.35 3.80 11.10
C HIS A 149 8.96 2.42 11.32
N ILE A 150 8.14 1.38 11.37
CA ILE A 150 8.52 -0.01 11.67
C ILE A 150 7.76 -1.00 10.80
N ASP A 151 8.37 -2.16 10.56
CA ASP A 151 7.81 -3.25 9.76
C ASP A 151 7.41 -4.48 10.60
N SER A 152 7.57 -4.41 11.92
CA SER A 152 7.32 -5.55 12.79
C SER A 152 6.73 -5.15 14.14
N PRO A 153 5.96 -6.07 14.80
CA PRO A 153 5.47 -5.86 16.15
C PRO A 153 6.58 -5.68 17.20
N THR A 154 7.81 -6.08 16.90
CA THR A 154 8.99 -5.94 17.76
C THR A 154 9.71 -4.60 17.59
N ARG A 155 9.06 -3.61 16.98
CA ARG A 155 9.57 -2.24 16.75
C ARG A 155 10.87 -2.19 15.96
N LYS A 156 10.92 -2.94 14.87
CA LYS A 156 12.09 -2.99 13.99
C LYS A 156 11.72 -2.64 12.56
N THR A 157 12.68 -2.04 11.85
CA THR A 157 12.59 -1.88 10.40
C THR A 157 12.62 -3.23 9.70
N THR A 158 12.43 -3.26 8.38
CA THR A 158 12.53 -4.47 7.56
C THR A 158 13.87 -5.20 7.75
N ALA A 159 14.96 -4.46 7.82
CA ALA A 159 16.30 -5.01 8.05
C ALA A 159 16.59 -5.41 9.53
N GLY A 160 15.63 -5.20 10.44
CA GLY A 160 15.75 -5.58 11.84
C GLY A 160 16.36 -4.51 12.75
N THR A 161 16.55 -3.28 12.28
CA THR A 161 17.03 -2.15 13.10
C THR A 161 15.97 -1.73 14.10
N PRO A 162 16.26 -1.75 15.42
CA PRO A 162 15.34 -1.26 16.45
C PRO A 162 15.02 0.22 16.29
N GLN A 163 13.78 0.61 16.58
CA GLN A 163 13.29 1.97 16.47
C GLN A 163 12.54 2.40 17.71
N ASP A 164 12.66 3.68 18.08
CA ASP A 164 11.85 4.30 19.12
C ASP A 164 10.49 4.69 18.54
N THR A 165 9.42 4.17 19.16
CA THR A 165 8.06 4.32 18.64
C THR A 165 7.13 5.02 19.59
N SER A 166 6.26 5.86 19.02
CA SER A 166 5.07 6.40 19.65
C SER A 166 3.90 5.48 19.36
N GLY A 167 3.32 4.88 20.41
CA GLY A 167 2.19 3.96 20.30
C GLY A 167 2.54 2.55 19.79
N MET A 168 1.50 1.79 19.46
CA MET A 168 1.60 0.42 18.97
C MET A 168 1.59 0.37 17.44
N TRP A 169 2.17 -0.67 16.86
CA TRP A 169 2.25 -0.85 15.41
C TRP A 169 0.89 -0.75 14.69
N HIS A 170 -0.16 -1.33 15.29
CA HIS A 170 -1.51 -1.30 14.72
C HIS A 170 -2.16 0.10 14.79
N GLU A 171 -1.83 0.91 15.80
CA GLU A 171 -2.29 2.30 15.92
C GLU A 171 -1.66 3.16 14.81
N ALA A 172 -0.36 2.99 14.58
CA ALA A 172 0.35 3.64 13.48
C ALA A 172 -0.24 3.25 12.10
N PHE A 173 -0.51 1.95 11.90
CA PHE A 173 -1.13 1.45 10.66
C PHE A 173 -2.54 2.05 10.43
N GLN A 174 -3.39 2.05 11.46
CA GLN A 174 -4.73 2.62 11.38
C GLN A 174 -4.71 4.13 11.13
N ALA A 175 -3.77 4.84 11.76
CA ALA A 175 -3.59 6.27 11.57
C ALA A 175 -3.14 6.59 10.15
N ALA A 176 -2.14 5.88 9.62
CA ALA A 176 -1.66 6.03 8.25
C ALA A 176 -2.74 5.71 7.21
N LYS A 177 -3.51 4.62 7.42
CA LYS A 177 -4.65 4.27 6.57
C LYS A 177 -5.66 5.42 6.52
N SER A 178 -6.07 5.93 7.67
CA SER A 178 -7.07 7.00 7.75
C SER A 178 -6.54 8.32 7.16
N MET A 179 -5.28 8.61 7.34
CA MET A 179 -4.58 9.76 6.75
C MET A 179 -4.60 9.70 5.22
N TYR A 180 -4.23 8.57 4.61
CA TYR A 180 -4.25 8.42 3.16
C TYR A 180 -5.67 8.50 2.57
N ILE A 181 -6.67 7.92 3.24
CA ILE A 181 -8.06 8.03 2.80
C ILE A 181 -8.49 9.50 2.79
N ARG A 182 -8.26 10.25 3.87
CA ARG A 182 -8.60 11.68 3.91
C ARG A 182 -7.86 12.50 2.86
N ALA A 183 -6.56 12.22 2.65
CA ALA A 183 -5.77 12.89 1.62
C ALA A 183 -6.38 12.66 0.22
N ILE A 184 -6.70 11.41 -0.13
CA ILE A 184 -7.33 11.08 -1.41
C ILE A 184 -8.70 11.77 -1.57
N GLU A 185 -9.52 11.78 -0.52
CA GLU A 185 -10.84 12.44 -0.55
C GLU A 185 -10.71 13.95 -0.81
N ARG A 186 -9.72 14.62 -0.18
CA ARG A 186 -9.41 16.03 -0.45
C ARG A 186 -8.95 16.26 -1.88
N MET A 187 -8.04 15.42 -2.39
CA MET A 187 -7.54 15.49 -3.76
C MET A 187 -8.63 15.28 -4.80
N LEU A 188 -9.61 14.41 -4.52
CA LEU A 188 -10.77 14.17 -5.38
C LEU A 188 -11.66 15.41 -5.56
N SER A 189 -11.59 16.39 -4.66
CA SER A 189 -12.27 17.67 -4.87
C SER A 189 -11.68 18.47 -6.05
N LEU A 190 -10.38 18.25 -6.35
CA LEU A 190 -9.65 18.97 -7.40
C LEU A 190 -9.59 18.17 -8.71
N ALA A 191 -9.07 16.95 -8.68
CA ALA A 191 -8.86 16.14 -9.89
C ALA A 191 -8.99 14.64 -9.59
N ASP A 192 -8.96 13.80 -10.64
CA ASP A 192 -8.87 12.35 -10.50
C ASP A 192 -7.48 11.97 -9.99
N VAL A 193 -7.43 10.95 -9.12
CA VAL A 193 -6.22 10.57 -8.42
C VAL A 193 -5.68 9.25 -8.97
N HIS A 194 -4.38 9.21 -9.25
CA HIS A 194 -3.63 7.99 -9.50
C HIS A 194 -2.64 7.78 -8.37
N VAL A 195 -2.84 6.73 -7.60
CA VAL A 195 -2.04 6.38 -6.44
C VAL A 195 -0.88 5.49 -6.87
N ILE A 196 0.34 5.88 -6.50
CA ILE A 196 1.59 5.18 -6.84
C ILE A 196 2.25 4.76 -5.53
N PHE A 197 2.52 3.47 -5.36
CA PHE A 197 3.20 2.95 -4.17
C PHE A 197 4.67 2.67 -4.44
N ASN A 198 5.55 3.22 -3.60
CA ASN A 198 6.96 2.85 -3.56
C ASN A 198 7.29 2.09 -2.27
N PRO A 199 7.81 0.86 -2.36
CA PRO A 199 8.33 0.13 -1.21
C PRO A 199 9.60 0.79 -0.66
N SER A 200 9.85 0.64 0.63
CA SER A 200 10.93 1.31 1.36
C SER A 200 11.52 0.44 2.48
N ASN A 201 12.61 0.89 3.08
CA ASN A 201 13.39 0.04 3.99
C ASN A 201 12.85 0.00 5.43
N HIS A 202 12.01 0.94 5.85
CA HIS A 202 11.40 0.90 7.18
C HIS A 202 10.15 0.02 7.25
N ASP A 203 9.37 -0.08 6.17
CA ASP A 203 8.04 -0.65 6.14
C ASP A 203 7.73 -1.45 4.87
N TYR A 204 8.71 -2.20 4.35
CA TYR A 204 8.59 -2.94 3.09
C TYR A 204 7.34 -3.82 3.02
N MET A 205 7.07 -4.60 4.07
CA MET A 205 5.91 -5.49 4.16
C MET A 205 4.66 -4.72 4.57
N SER A 206 4.72 -3.98 5.68
CA SER A 206 3.56 -3.27 6.23
C SER A 206 3.10 -2.12 5.34
N GLY A 207 4.02 -1.42 4.67
CA GLY A 207 3.73 -0.40 3.67
C GLY A 207 3.01 -0.98 2.45
N TYR A 208 3.45 -2.15 1.95
CA TYR A 208 2.74 -2.85 0.89
C TYR A 208 1.33 -3.27 1.29
N MET A 209 1.17 -3.84 2.49
CA MET A 209 -0.15 -4.21 3.02
C MET A 209 -1.07 -2.98 3.16
N LEU A 210 -0.51 -1.84 3.56
CA LEU A 210 -1.23 -0.57 3.64
C LEU A 210 -1.70 -0.11 2.25
N ALA A 211 -0.81 -0.13 1.26
CA ALA A 211 -1.15 0.24 -0.12
C ALA A 211 -2.26 -0.65 -0.70
N GLN A 212 -2.16 -1.97 -0.49
CA GLN A 212 -3.21 -2.92 -0.89
C GLN A 212 -4.54 -2.66 -0.17
N THR A 213 -4.49 -2.24 1.10
CA THR A 213 -5.70 -1.86 1.86
C THR A 213 -6.38 -0.63 1.27
N ILE A 214 -5.60 0.38 0.86
CA ILE A 214 -6.12 1.60 0.22
C ILE A 214 -6.71 1.28 -1.16
N GLU A 215 -6.04 0.46 -1.96
CA GLU A 215 -6.56 0.00 -3.26
C GLU A 215 -7.89 -0.76 -3.07
N ALA A 216 -7.96 -1.69 -2.13
CA ALA A 216 -9.18 -2.44 -1.83
C ALA A 216 -10.33 -1.53 -1.38
N TYR A 217 -10.03 -0.46 -0.62
CA TYR A 217 -11.03 0.52 -0.19
C TYR A 217 -11.64 1.25 -1.40
N TYR A 218 -10.83 1.71 -2.35
CA TYR A 218 -11.24 2.47 -3.52
C TYR A 218 -11.54 1.63 -4.76
N ARG A 219 -11.53 0.30 -4.69
CA ARG A 219 -11.70 -0.62 -5.85
C ARG A 219 -12.95 -0.38 -6.70
N ARG A 220 -13.95 0.35 -6.17
CA ARG A 220 -15.20 0.71 -6.86
C ARG A 220 -15.28 2.19 -7.24
N SER A 221 -14.19 2.92 -7.08
CA SER A 221 -14.13 4.32 -7.47
C SER A 221 -13.63 4.45 -8.91
N ASP A 222 -14.40 5.09 -9.78
CA ASP A 222 -13.98 5.38 -11.15
C ASP A 222 -12.96 6.53 -11.22
N ASN A 223 -12.81 7.30 -10.12
CA ASN A 223 -11.97 8.50 -10.07
C ASN A 223 -10.64 8.28 -9.35
N VAL A 224 -10.40 7.06 -8.84
CA VAL A 224 -9.11 6.67 -8.22
C VAL A 224 -8.57 5.44 -8.93
N THR A 225 -7.32 5.53 -9.38
CA THR A 225 -6.60 4.42 -10.04
C THR A 225 -5.30 4.14 -9.29
N PHE A 226 -4.73 2.95 -9.46
CA PHE A 226 -3.62 2.49 -8.64
C PHE A 226 -2.49 1.86 -9.45
N ASP A 227 -1.25 2.11 -9.02
CA ASP A 227 -0.06 1.32 -9.31
C ASP A 227 0.60 0.95 -7.97
N VAL A 228 0.11 -0.12 -7.35
CA VAL A 228 0.57 -0.62 -6.04
C VAL A 228 1.37 -1.93 -6.14
N GLY A 229 1.98 -2.19 -7.30
CA GLY A 229 2.94 -3.29 -7.43
C GLY A 229 4.18 -3.09 -6.56
N ILE A 230 4.90 -4.18 -6.26
CA ILE A 230 6.06 -4.18 -5.34
C ILE A 230 7.38 -3.71 -5.98
N CYS A 231 7.36 -3.27 -7.25
CA CYS A 231 8.57 -2.77 -7.93
C CYS A 231 9.11 -1.53 -7.23
N HIS A 232 10.41 -1.49 -7.00
CA HIS A 232 11.09 -0.39 -6.30
C HIS A 232 11.11 0.94 -7.06
N ARG A 233 11.04 0.89 -8.39
CA ARG A 233 10.98 2.07 -9.26
C ARG A 233 9.66 2.06 -10.01
N LYS A 234 8.98 3.18 -9.97
CA LYS A 234 7.71 3.40 -10.68
C LYS A 234 7.91 4.39 -11.80
N TYR A 235 7.21 4.17 -12.89
CA TYR A 235 7.26 5.02 -14.07
C TYR A 235 5.85 5.35 -14.50
N THR A 236 5.55 6.63 -14.64
CA THR A 236 4.25 7.11 -15.10
C THR A 236 4.43 8.21 -16.12
N GLN A 237 3.49 8.31 -17.05
CA GLN A 237 3.52 9.30 -18.11
C GLN A 237 2.42 10.34 -17.92
N TYR A 238 2.78 11.60 -18.13
CA TYR A 238 1.82 12.66 -18.28
C TYR A 238 2.21 13.58 -19.45
N GLY A 239 1.47 13.49 -20.56
CA GLY A 239 1.82 14.18 -21.80
C GLY A 239 3.23 13.82 -22.26
N ASN A 240 4.10 14.83 -22.41
CA ASN A 240 5.49 14.67 -22.83
C ASN A 240 6.46 14.40 -21.66
N SER A 241 5.94 14.15 -20.45
CA SER A 241 6.76 13.91 -19.25
C SER A 241 6.71 12.45 -18.85
N MET A 242 7.87 11.84 -18.64
CA MET A 242 8.07 10.59 -17.93
C MET A 242 8.50 10.92 -16.52
N ILE A 243 7.74 10.43 -15.53
CA ILE A 243 7.97 10.69 -14.11
C ILE A 243 8.25 9.35 -13.45
N SER A 244 9.38 9.27 -12.76
CA SER A 244 9.77 8.12 -11.95
C SER A 244 9.75 8.49 -10.47
N THR A 245 9.30 7.56 -9.65
CA THR A 245 9.39 7.66 -8.19
C THR A 245 10.06 6.43 -7.61
N SER A 246 10.87 6.61 -6.58
CA SER A 246 11.54 5.52 -5.86
C SER A 246 11.96 5.99 -4.48
N HIS A 247 12.05 5.08 -3.51
CA HIS A 247 12.51 5.45 -2.17
C HIS A 247 13.96 5.94 -2.16
N GLY A 248 14.83 5.37 -2.95
CA GLY A 248 16.22 5.85 -3.08
C GLY A 248 17.23 5.12 -2.20
N ASP A 249 16.84 4.07 -1.50
CA ASP A 249 17.70 3.25 -0.62
C ASP A 249 18.53 2.19 -1.37
N GLY A 250 18.30 2.01 -2.66
CA GLY A 250 18.88 0.93 -3.47
C GLY A 250 19.88 1.42 -4.52
N ALA A 251 19.41 1.70 -5.73
CA ALA A 251 20.26 2.07 -6.85
C ALA A 251 20.93 3.42 -6.67
N LYS A 252 22.22 3.52 -7.07
CA LYS A 252 22.96 4.78 -7.04
C LYS A 252 22.32 5.82 -7.95
N LEU A 253 22.27 7.07 -7.51
CA LEU A 253 21.68 8.21 -8.24
C LEU A 253 22.17 8.27 -9.70
N ASP A 254 23.48 8.08 -9.94
CA ASP A 254 24.09 8.18 -11.26
C ASP A 254 23.63 7.08 -12.24
N ASN A 255 23.10 5.98 -11.73
CA ASN A 255 22.59 4.88 -12.56
C ASN A 255 21.10 5.01 -12.90
N LEU A 256 20.35 5.84 -12.16
CA LEU A 256 18.89 5.92 -12.30
C LEU A 256 18.43 6.34 -13.69
N PRO A 257 19.06 7.31 -14.39
CA PRO A 257 18.66 7.66 -15.77
C PRO A 257 18.80 6.49 -16.75
N LEU A 258 19.86 5.70 -16.62
CA LEU A 258 20.08 4.53 -17.47
C LEU A 258 19.09 3.41 -17.15
N LEU A 259 18.80 3.19 -15.86
CA LEU A 259 17.76 2.24 -15.43
C LEU A 259 16.38 2.66 -15.98
N MET A 260 16.02 3.94 -15.88
CA MET A 260 14.79 4.50 -16.42
C MET A 260 14.63 4.23 -17.93
N ALA A 261 15.69 4.44 -18.71
CA ALA A 261 15.71 4.17 -20.14
C ALA A 261 15.63 2.65 -20.47
N THR A 262 16.26 1.83 -19.61
CA THR A 262 16.35 0.37 -19.83
C THR A 262 15.07 -0.35 -19.42
N GLU A 263 14.49 0.05 -18.30
CA GLU A 263 13.30 -0.62 -17.74
C GLU A 263 12.00 -0.20 -18.44
N ASN A 264 11.95 1.00 -19.05
CA ASN A 264 10.78 1.47 -19.78
C ASN A 264 11.17 2.23 -21.05
N PRO A 265 11.75 1.54 -22.06
CA PRO A 265 12.29 2.16 -23.27
C PRO A 265 11.22 2.82 -24.14
N GLU A 266 10.00 2.32 -24.16
CA GLU A 266 8.90 2.89 -24.93
C GLU A 266 8.54 4.27 -24.40
N MET A 267 8.24 4.38 -23.09
CA MET A 267 7.93 5.66 -22.46
C MET A 267 9.12 6.63 -22.53
N TRP A 268 10.35 6.10 -22.41
CA TRP A 268 11.56 6.90 -22.59
C TRP A 268 11.63 7.58 -23.96
N ASN A 269 11.29 6.86 -25.02
CA ASN A 269 11.29 7.39 -26.38
C ASN A 269 10.13 8.38 -26.63
N ASP A 270 8.98 8.12 -26.03
CA ASP A 270 7.77 8.93 -26.23
C ASP A 270 7.81 10.26 -25.46
N CYS A 271 8.63 10.36 -24.41
CA CYS A 271 8.68 11.53 -23.56
C CYS A 271 9.92 12.40 -23.85
N GLN A 272 9.69 13.72 -23.88
CA GLN A 272 10.76 14.71 -24.02
C GLN A 272 11.40 15.07 -22.67
N TYR A 273 10.59 15.12 -21.61
CA TYR A 273 11.01 15.53 -20.27
C TYR A 273 11.01 14.32 -19.34
N ARG A 274 12.03 14.19 -18.48
CA ARG A 274 12.18 13.04 -17.59
C ARG A 274 12.59 13.51 -16.20
N TYR A 275 11.84 13.04 -15.19
CA TYR A 275 12.01 13.43 -13.80
C TYR A 275 12.08 12.18 -12.93
N ILE A 276 12.95 12.22 -11.92
CA ILE A 276 13.09 11.16 -10.91
C ILE A 276 12.99 11.83 -9.53
N TYR A 277 11.98 11.45 -8.76
CA TYR A 277 11.76 11.91 -7.39
C TYR A 277 12.18 10.82 -6.42
N LEU A 278 13.03 11.19 -5.46
CA LEU A 278 13.69 10.30 -4.52
C LEU A 278 13.53 10.78 -3.08
N HIS A 279 13.67 9.84 -2.15
CA HIS A 279 13.53 10.00 -0.71
C HIS A 279 14.71 9.41 0.05
N HIS A 280 14.51 8.89 1.28
CA HIS A 280 15.48 8.17 2.10
C HIS A 280 16.61 9.05 2.67
N ILE A 281 17.15 9.98 1.92
CA ILE A 281 18.21 10.86 2.43
C ILE A 281 17.56 12.03 3.14
N HIS A 282 17.28 11.87 4.44
CA HIS A 282 16.68 12.88 5.32
C HIS A 282 17.49 14.19 5.40
N HIS A 283 18.72 14.18 4.85
CA HIS A 283 19.65 15.31 4.87
C HIS A 283 20.14 15.62 3.47
N LYS A 284 20.09 16.90 3.14
CA LYS A 284 21.01 17.43 2.13
C LYS A 284 22.40 17.38 2.76
N GLN A 285 23.21 16.38 2.38
CA GLN A 285 24.58 16.28 2.88
C GLN A 285 25.32 17.60 2.62
N THR A 286 25.80 18.21 3.68
CA THR A 286 26.46 19.52 3.66
C THR A 286 27.77 19.57 2.86
N HIS A 287 28.27 18.47 2.34
CA HIS A 287 29.53 18.43 1.58
C HIS A 287 29.41 18.45 0.05
N LYS A 288 28.19 18.30 -0.50
CA LYS A 288 27.88 18.63 -1.90
C LYS A 288 26.43 19.11 -1.93
N PHE A 289 26.25 20.39 -2.16
CA PHE A 289 24.93 21.04 -2.29
C PHE A 289 24.15 20.52 -3.49
N MET A 290 23.76 19.25 -3.50
CA MET A 290 22.97 18.67 -4.56
C MET A 290 21.70 18.07 -3.96
N SER A 291 20.63 18.87 -3.97
CA SER A 291 19.27 18.35 -3.72
C SER A 291 18.70 17.71 -4.98
N GLY A 292 19.32 17.92 -6.12
CA GLY A 292 18.97 17.37 -7.40
C GLY A 292 20.17 17.44 -8.34
N LYS A 293 20.14 16.65 -9.39
CA LYS A 293 21.17 16.61 -10.42
C LYS A 293 20.50 16.54 -11.78
N ASP A 294 20.90 17.46 -12.64
CA ASP A 294 20.57 17.36 -14.06
C ASP A 294 21.58 16.43 -14.74
N PHE A 295 21.05 15.33 -15.23
CA PHE A 295 21.74 14.44 -16.14
C PHE A 295 21.42 14.80 -17.59
N ILE A 296 22.06 14.13 -18.54
CA ILE A 296 21.69 14.29 -19.94
C ILE A 296 20.24 13.79 -20.13
N GLY A 297 19.32 14.76 -20.25
CA GLY A 297 17.91 14.48 -20.50
C GLY A 297 17.07 13.99 -19.32
N VAL A 298 17.59 14.03 -18.09
CA VAL A 298 16.86 13.63 -16.86
C VAL A 298 17.21 14.56 -15.71
N THR A 299 16.18 15.04 -15.02
CA THR A 299 16.33 15.72 -13.72
C THR A 299 15.98 14.73 -12.59
N ALA A 300 16.90 14.51 -11.66
CA ALA A 300 16.68 13.67 -10.48
C ALA A 300 16.80 14.50 -9.20
N GLU A 301 15.83 14.35 -8.29
CA GLU A 301 15.76 15.16 -7.07
C GLU A 301 15.42 14.31 -5.85
N TYR A 302 16.12 14.59 -4.72
CA TYR A 302 15.71 14.13 -3.40
C TYR A 302 14.74 15.11 -2.77
N LEU A 303 13.60 14.62 -2.31
CA LEU A 303 12.55 15.43 -1.71
C LEU A 303 12.80 15.62 -0.20
N ARG A 304 12.12 16.61 0.37
CA ARG A 304 12.17 16.90 1.80
C ARG A 304 11.25 15.99 2.58
N THR A 305 11.69 15.63 3.79
CA THR A 305 10.86 14.92 4.75
C THR A 305 10.09 15.88 5.66
N PRO A 306 8.84 15.61 6.03
CA PRO A 306 8.14 16.33 7.10
C PRO A 306 8.60 15.88 8.50
N SER A 307 9.16 14.68 8.65
CA SER A 307 9.52 14.13 9.96
C SER A 307 10.76 14.80 10.55
N PRO A 308 10.83 15.03 11.87
CA PRO A 308 12.00 15.58 12.54
C PRO A 308 13.12 14.55 12.68
N SER A 309 14.29 15.03 13.14
CA SER A 309 15.36 14.16 13.60
C SER A 309 14.91 13.40 14.86
N ASP A 310 15.19 12.11 14.92
CA ASP A 310 15.10 11.30 16.15
C ASP A 310 16.40 11.36 16.94
N SER A 311 16.47 10.61 18.06
CA SER A 311 17.64 10.51 18.93
C SER A 311 18.91 10.14 18.16
N TRP A 312 18.85 9.14 17.28
CA TRP A 312 20.01 8.72 16.48
C TRP A 312 20.49 9.83 15.54
N HIS A 313 19.56 10.48 14.83
CA HIS A 313 19.88 11.59 13.93
C HIS A 313 20.47 12.78 14.69
N HIS A 314 19.86 13.14 15.82
CA HIS A 314 20.34 14.24 16.67
C HIS A 314 21.76 13.96 17.18
N ARG A 315 22.00 12.76 17.72
CA ARG A 315 23.32 12.33 18.23
C ARG A 315 24.43 12.41 17.16
N ASN A 316 24.08 12.07 15.90
CA ASN A 316 25.02 12.07 14.78
C ASN A 316 25.14 13.43 14.06
N GLY A 317 24.51 14.49 14.59
CA GLY A 317 24.59 15.84 14.04
C GLY A 317 23.72 16.08 12.80
N TYR A 318 22.77 15.20 12.53
CA TYR A 318 21.84 15.33 11.41
C TYR A 318 20.65 16.20 11.79
N VAL A 319 20.91 17.49 11.95
CA VAL A 319 19.95 18.49 12.40
C VAL A 319 19.87 19.67 11.42
N GLY A 320 18.81 20.50 11.53
CA GLY A 320 18.69 21.76 10.80
C GLY A 320 18.12 21.63 9.38
N SER A 321 17.71 20.46 8.92
CA SER A 321 16.99 20.33 7.65
C SER A 321 15.60 20.96 7.75
N LYS A 322 15.25 21.81 6.77
CA LYS A 322 13.88 22.36 6.67
C LYS A 322 12.90 21.25 6.38
N LYS A 323 11.87 21.14 7.19
CA LYS A 323 10.81 20.13 7.06
C LYS A 323 9.75 20.63 6.09
N ALA A 324 9.36 19.80 5.15
CA ALA A 324 8.35 20.16 4.16
C ALA A 324 7.80 18.92 3.45
N ILE A 325 6.63 19.06 2.85
CA ILE A 325 6.12 18.20 1.81
C ILE A 325 6.14 18.97 0.50
N GLU A 326 6.65 18.33 -0.55
CA GLU A 326 6.84 18.96 -1.86
C GLU A 326 5.88 18.35 -2.88
N ALA A 327 5.47 19.18 -3.83
CA ALA A 327 4.62 18.77 -4.95
C ALA A 327 5.09 19.49 -6.22
N PHE A 328 4.78 18.88 -7.36
CA PHE A 328 5.25 19.35 -8.65
C PHE A 328 4.09 19.45 -9.63
N ILE A 329 4.07 20.55 -10.38
CA ILE A 329 3.09 20.74 -11.44
C ILE A 329 3.75 20.53 -12.80
N HIS A 330 3.19 19.60 -13.54
CA HIS A 330 3.64 19.25 -14.90
C HIS A 330 2.60 19.66 -15.93
N SER A 331 3.02 20.42 -16.92
CA SER A 331 2.25 20.67 -18.13
C SER A 331 2.32 19.46 -19.07
N LYS A 332 1.24 19.16 -19.79
CA LYS A 332 1.27 18.11 -20.84
C LYS A 332 2.33 18.35 -21.91
N LYS A 333 2.68 19.60 -22.19
CA LYS A 333 3.57 19.98 -23.28
C LYS A 333 4.97 20.38 -22.85
N HIS A 334 5.09 21.03 -21.68
CA HIS A 334 6.31 21.75 -21.30
C HIS A 334 7.04 21.18 -20.10
N GLY A 335 6.70 19.97 -19.67
CA GLY A 335 7.35 19.36 -18.52
C GLY A 335 6.92 20.01 -17.18
N GLN A 336 7.82 19.98 -16.20
CA GLN A 336 7.58 20.59 -14.89
C GLN A 336 7.60 22.14 -15.02
N VAL A 337 6.50 22.76 -14.62
CA VAL A 337 6.31 24.21 -14.72
C VAL A 337 6.31 24.90 -13.36
N ALA A 338 6.05 24.15 -12.27
CA ALA A 338 6.11 24.69 -10.92
C ALA A 338 6.50 23.62 -9.89
N ARG A 339 7.04 24.10 -8.77
CA ARG A 339 7.26 23.35 -7.54
C ARG A 339 6.53 24.04 -6.41
N ILE A 340 5.76 23.31 -5.66
CA ILE A 340 5.03 23.76 -4.49
C ILE A 340 5.70 23.14 -3.26
N THR A 341 6.09 23.98 -2.32
CA THR A 341 6.64 23.52 -1.03
C THR A 341 5.69 23.96 0.08
N HIS A 342 5.25 23.01 0.88
CA HIS A 342 4.56 23.27 2.12
C HIS A 342 5.52 23.00 3.28
N HIS A 343 5.98 24.06 3.93
CA HIS A 343 6.85 23.98 5.11
C HIS A 343 6.04 23.59 6.34
N ILE A 344 6.67 22.75 7.18
CA ILE A 344 6.12 22.23 8.43
C ILE A 344 6.70 23.05 9.61
#